data_cdbc66e844444a58cb962f2e02bce330
#
_entry.id   cdbc66e844444a58cb962f2e02bce330
#
_cell.length_a   1.000
_cell.length_b   1.000
_cell.length_c   1.000
_cell.angle_alpha   90.00
_cell.angle_beta   90.00
_cell.angle_gamma   90.00
#
_symmetry.space_group_name_H-M   'P 1'
#
loop_
_entity.id
_entity.type
_entity.pdbx_description
1 polymer ?
#
loop_
_entity_poly.entity_id
_entity_poly.type
_entity_poly.pdbx_seq_one_letter_code
_entity_poly.pdbx_strand_id
1 'polypeptide(L)'
;VAFKDFVNGRKNAYDDCGHGTHVSGIIAGSGYASHGRIKGICPAASLAGIKVLDRLGNGRIENVLDAAGWIISHQKDLNIRVVNISFGATTFGEKENLIALEKAIEKLWDNNIIVVAAAGNEGPGRQTVAIPGTCKKIITVGSPDGKDFYSGRGPTSECIVKPELIVNG
;
A
#
# COMPACT_ATOMS: atom_id res chain seq x y z
N VAL A 1 -5.07 -7.93 16.54
CA VAL A 1 -4.04 -7.40 15.63
C VAL A 1 -3.11 -8.54 15.25
N ALA A 2 -2.95 -8.81 13.97
CA ALA A 2 -1.96 -9.75 13.44
C ALA A 2 -0.72 -8.98 12.95
N PHE A 3 0.44 -9.65 12.93
CA PHE A 3 1.67 -9.08 12.39
C PHE A 3 2.50 -10.14 11.69
N LYS A 4 3.05 -9.79 10.53
CA LYS A 4 3.98 -10.63 9.78
C LYS A 4 5.13 -9.79 9.24
N ASP A 5 6.37 -10.23 9.51
CA ASP A 5 7.59 -9.57 9.07
C ASP A 5 8.29 -10.41 8.00
N PHE A 6 8.39 -9.86 6.79
CA PHE A 6 9.09 -10.46 5.64
C PHE A 6 10.51 -9.91 5.46
N VAL A 7 10.93 -8.96 6.31
CA VAL A 7 12.25 -8.33 6.23
C VAL A 7 13.24 -9.03 7.16
N ASN A 8 12.89 -9.14 8.45
CA ASN A 8 13.77 -9.70 9.48
C ASN A 8 13.20 -10.96 10.17
N GLY A 9 11.97 -11.36 9.82
CA GLY A 9 11.33 -12.56 10.38
C GLY A 9 10.96 -12.45 11.87
N ARG A 10 10.85 -11.23 12.42
CA ARG A 10 10.51 -11.04 13.84
C ARG A 10 9.04 -11.39 14.09
N LYS A 11 8.77 -12.00 15.24
CA LYS A 11 7.40 -12.42 15.64
C LYS A 11 6.59 -11.29 16.28
N ASN A 12 7.25 -10.40 17.03
CA ASN A 12 6.61 -9.29 17.71
C ASN A 12 6.49 -8.10 16.76
N ALA A 13 5.35 -7.42 16.79
CA ALA A 13 5.12 -6.22 16.00
C ALA A 13 6.13 -5.12 16.40
N TYR A 14 6.72 -4.50 15.40
CA TYR A 14 7.60 -3.34 15.54
C TYR A 14 7.57 -2.52 14.24
N ASP A 15 7.98 -1.26 14.35
CA ASP A 15 8.18 -0.38 13.22
C ASP A 15 9.46 0.44 13.47
N ASP A 16 10.47 0.23 12.64
CA ASP A 16 11.77 0.88 12.71
C ASP A 16 11.94 2.00 11.65
N CYS A 17 10.87 2.27 10.87
CA CYS A 17 10.79 3.36 9.90
C CYS A 17 9.77 4.44 10.33
N GLY A 18 8.65 4.04 10.95
CA GLY A 18 7.56 4.91 11.37
C GLY A 18 6.46 5.10 10.33
N HIS A 19 6.73 4.85 9.05
CA HIS A 19 5.74 5.02 7.96
C HIS A 19 4.51 4.13 8.16
N GLY A 20 4.71 2.84 8.44
CA GLY A 20 3.62 1.88 8.67
C GLY A 20 2.76 2.24 9.88
N THR A 21 3.39 2.70 10.96
CA THR A 21 2.70 3.19 12.15
C THR A 21 1.83 4.41 11.83
N HIS A 22 2.36 5.37 11.06
CA HIS A 22 1.61 6.56 10.64
C HIS A 22 0.38 6.17 9.80
N VAL A 23 0.57 5.35 8.77
CA VAL A 23 -0.53 4.86 7.91
C VAL A 23 -1.58 4.11 8.73
N SER A 24 -1.16 3.23 9.63
CA SER A 24 -2.06 2.48 10.52
C SER A 24 -2.86 3.40 11.44
N GLY A 25 -2.24 4.47 11.93
CA GLY A 25 -2.88 5.50 12.72
C GLY A 25 -3.98 6.24 11.97
N ILE A 26 -3.73 6.60 10.69
CA ILE A 26 -4.72 7.24 9.82
C ILE A 26 -5.90 6.29 9.57
N ILE A 27 -5.64 5.02 9.33
CA ILE A 27 -6.69 4.03 9.06
C ILE A 27 -7.52 3.75 10.32
N ALA A 28 -6.89 3.37 11.43
CA ALA A 28 -7.58 2.77 12.57
C ALA A 28 -7.12 3.26 13.94
N GLY A 29 -6.46 4.42 14.01
CA GLY A 29 -6.03 5.00 15.29
C GLY A 29 -7.20 5.20 16.25
N SER A 30 -7.09 4.68 17.47
CA SER A 30 -8.16 4.75 18.50
C SER A 30 -8.34 6.15 19.08
N GLY A 31 -7.36 7.03 18.92
CA GLY A 31 -7.34 8.35 19.54
C GLY A 31 -6.91 8.33 21.02
N TYR A 32 -6.39 7.19 21.51
CA TYR A 32 -6.04 7.03 22.93
C TYR A 32 -5.12 8.16 23.44
N ALA A 33 -4.00 8.42 22.75
CA ALA A 33 -3.03 9.44 23.15
C ALA A 33 -3.58 10.88 23.08
N SER A 34 -4.64 11.11 22.33
CA SER A 34 -5.29 12.42 22.17
C SER A 34 -6.59 12.56 22.97
N HIS A 35 -6.87 11.63 23.89
CA HIS A 35 -8.15 11.56 24.64
C HIS A 35 -9.37 11.59 23.71
N GLY A 36 -9.28 10.85 22.59
CA GLY A 36 -10.34 10.69 21.60
C GLY A 36 -10.50 11.85 20.59
N ARG A 37 -9.64 12.89 20.64
CA ARG A 37 -9.72 14.04 19.73
C ARG A 37 -9.21 13.74 18.32
N ILE A 38 -8.17 12.91 18.20
CA ILE A 38 -7.57 12.53 16.92
C ILE A 38 -7.74 11.02 16.77
N LYS A 39 -8.62 10.61 15.87
CA LYS A 39 -8.90 9.20 15.56
C LYS A 39 -8.62 8.92 14.10
N GLY A 40 -8.35 7.67 13.77
CA GLY A 40 -8.33 7.20 12.39
C GLY A 40 -9.73 7.20 11.77
N ILE A 41 -9.78 6.97 10.48
CA ILE A 41 -11.04 6.98 9.71
C ILE A 41 -11.96 5.82 10.15
N CYS A 42 -11.38 4.67 10.50
CA CYS A 42 -12.12 3.49 10.94
C CYS A 42 -11.53 2.92 12.24
N PRO A 43 -11.71 3.60 13.40
CA PRO A 43 -11.03 3.23 14.66
C PRO A 43 -11.47 1.87 15.23
N ALA A 44 -12.55 1.29 14.72
CA ALA A 44 -13.02 -0.05 15.08
C ALA A 44 -12.46 -1.15 14.15
N ALA A 45 -11.70 -0.81 13.11
CA ALA A 45 -11.11 -1.80 12.23
C ALA A 45 -10.00 -2.59 12.92
N SER A 46 -9.96 -3.89 12.67
CA SER A 46 -8.82 -4.74 13.02
C SER A 46 -7.74 -4.59 11.97
N LEU A 47 -6.48 -4.52 12.40
CA LEU A 47 -5.33 -4.40 11.51
C LEU A 47 -4.48 -5.66 11.52
N ALA A 48 -3.98 -6.04 10.33
CA ALA A 48 -2.86 -6.95 10.17
C ALA A 48 -1.68 -6.16 9.59
N GLY A 49 -0.64 -5.95 10.37
CA GLY A 49 0.57 -5.29 9.93
C GLY A 49 1.46 -6.26 9.14
N ILE A 50 1.73 -5.96 7.88
CA ILE A 50 2.57 -6.76 7.01
C ILE A 50 3.82 -5.95 6.68
N LYS A 51 4.94 -6.27 7.34
CA LYS A 51 6.20 -5.54 7.14
C LYS A 51 6.97 -6.10 5.94
N VAL A 52 7.08 -5.28 4.90
CA VAL A 52 7.83 -5.57 3.66
C VAL A 52 8.95 -4.56 3.40
N LEU A 53 9.01 -3.47 4.16
CA LEU A 53 10.01 -2.42 4.05
C LEU A 53 10.97 -2.44 5.25
N ASP A 54 12.24 -2.13 5.00
CA ASP A 54 13.28 -2.00 6.01
C ASP A 54 13.20 -0.66 6.78
N ARG A 55 14.18 -0.41 7.65
CA ARG A 55 14.25 0.82 8.47
C ARG A 55 14.45 2.11 7.66
N LEU A 56 14.87 2.00 6.40
CA LEU A 56 15.06 3.12 5.49
C LEU A 56 13.88 3.32 4.53
N GLY A 57 12.84 2.47 4.64
CA GLY A 57 11.69 2.47 3.74
C GLY A 57 11.94 1.75 2.42
N ASN A 58 13.06 1.01 2.27
CA ASN A 58 13.33 0.21 1.09
C ASN A 58 12.70 -1.17 1.23
N GLY A 59 12.20 -1.71 0.12
CA GLY A 59 11.61 -3.05 0.05
C GLY A 59 12.15 -3.85 -1.13
N ARG A 60 12.16 -5.18 -0.95
CA ARG A 60 12.45 -6.12 -2.03
C ARG A 60 11.13 -6.60 -2.60
N ILE A 61 11.08 -6.77 -3.92
CA ILE A 61 9.87 -7.26 -4.61
C ILE A 61 9.48 -8.64 -4.09
N GLU A 62 10.46 -9.52 -3.84
CA GLU A 62 10.23 -10.85 -3.31
C GLU A 62 9.44 -10.82 -1.99
N ASN A 63 9.78 -9.87 -1.08
CA ASN A 63 9.05 -9.71 0.18
C ASN A 63 7.58 -9.35 -0.05
N VAL A 64 7.28 -8.57 -1.08
CA VAL A 64 5.91 -8.19 -1.43
C VAL A 64 5.16 -9.36 -2.07
N LEU A 65 5.83 -10.15 -2.92
CA LEU A 65 5.26 -11.37 -3.51
C LEU A 65 4.89 -12.39 -2.42
N ASP A 66 5.80 -12.63 -1.47
CA ASP A 66 5.58 -13.53 -0.34
C ASP A 66 4.45 -13.00 0.57
N ALA A 67 4.40 -11.69 0.79
CA ALA A 67 3.34 -11.04 1.56
C ALA A 67 1.97 -11.24 0.90
N ALA A 68 1.87 -11.06 -0.42
CA ALA A 68 0.62 -11.27 -1.16
C ALA A 68 0.16 -12.75 -1.05
N GLY A 69 1.07 -13.70 -1.18
CA GLY A 69 0.80 -15.13 -0.98
C GLY A 69 0.31 -15.43 0.45
N TRP A 70 0.96 -14.84 1.45
CA TRP A 70 0.57 -15.01 2.85
C TRP A 70 -0.82 -14.42 3.13
N ILE A 71 -1.11 -13.22 2.61
CA ILE A 71 -2.41 -12.56 2.77
C ILE A 71 -3.53 -13.45 2.21
N ILE A 72 -3.36 -14.02 1.01
CA ILE A 72 -4.35 -14.91 0.40
C ILE A 72 -4.56 -16.16 1.25
N SER A 73 -3.47 -16.78 1.74
CA SER A 73 -3.56 -18.01 2.54
C SER A 73 -4.23 -17.82 3.91
N HIS A 74 -4.13 -16.60 4.49
CA HIS A 74 -4.71 -16.27 5.80
C HIS A 74 -5.97 -15.41 5.70
N GLN A 75 -6.47 -15.17 4.48
CA GLN A 75 -7.63 -14.29 4.26
C GLN A 75 -8.85 -14.70 5.08
N LYS A 76 -9.17 -16.00 5.10
CA LYS A 76 -10.36 -16.50 5.81
C LYS A 76 -10.17 -16.44 7.31
N ASP A 77 -9.03 -16.89 7.81
CA ASP A 77 -8.74 -16.97 9.24
C ASP A 77 -8.67 -15.59 9.90
N LEU A 78 -8.13 -14.61 9.19
CA LEU A 78 -8.00 -13.22 9.67
C LEU A 78 -9.12 -12.32 9.16
N ASN A 79 -10.07 -12.84 8.37
CA ASN A 79 -11.13 -12.06 7.71
C ASN A 79 -10.59 -10.82 6.96
N ILE A 80 -9.51 -11.00 6.19
CA ILE A 80 -8.90 -9.90 5.43
C ILE A 80 -9.82 -9.51 4.27
N ARG A 81 -10.27 -8.27 4.26
CA ARG A 81 -11.20 -7.72 3.28
C ARG A 81 -10.58 -6.62 2.43
N VAL A 82 -9.63 -5.89 2.99
CA VAL A 82 -8.98 -4.74 2.35
C VAL A 82 -7.48 -4.83 2.58
N VAL A 83 -6.70 -4.53 1.56
CA VAL A 83 -5.25 -4.35 1.63
C VAL A 83 -4.91 -2.93 1.22
N ASN A 84 -4.21 -2.20 2.08
CA ASN A 84 -3.66 -0.89 1.79
C ASN A 84 -2.17 -1.00 1.48
N ILE A 85 -1.74 -0.42 0.34
CA ILE A 85 -0.35 -0.41 -0.12
C ILE A 85 0.09 1.04 -0.27
N SER A 86 0.75 1.56 0.76
CA SER A 86 1.24 2.95 0.80
C SER A 86 2.73 3.04 0.49
N PHE A 87 3.18 2.31 -0.50
CA PHE A 87 4.52 2.39 -1.10
C PHE A 87 4.41 2.17 -2.60
N GLY A 88 5.47 2.51 -3.32
CA GLY A 88 5.53 2.29 -4.76
C GLY A 88 6.94 1.91 -5.20
N ALA A 89 7.02 1.09 -6.25
CA ALA A 89 8.23 0.85 -6.98
C ALA A 89 8.30 1.82 -8.17
N THR A 90 9.47 2.40 -8.39
CA THR A 90 9.73 3.15 -9.62
C THR A 90 9.82 2.19 -10.80
N THR A 91 9.52 2.67 -12.01
CA THR A 91 9.51 1.88 -13.25
C THR A 91 10.91 1.44 -13.72
N PHE A 92 11.97 1.72 -12.96
CA PHE A 92 13.36 1.44 -13.30
C PHE A 92 13.87 0.05 -12.86
N GLY A 93 12.99 -0.83 -12.37
CA GLY A 93 13.34 -2.21 -12.03
C GLY A 93 13.39 -3.13 -13.25
N GLU A 94 13.88 -4.37 -13.04
CA GLU A 94 13.79 -5.41 -14.06
C GLU A 94 12.32 -5.65 -14.43
N LYS A 95 12.00 -5.56 -15.73
CA LYS A 95 10.63 -5.61 -16.24
C LYS A 95 9.87 -6.86 -15.77
N GLU A 96 10.55 -8.00 -15.68
CA GLU A 96 9.96 -9.25 -15.23
C GLU A 96 9.49 -9.19 -13.77
N ASN A 97 10.28 -8.57 -12.91
CA ASN A 97 9.96 -8.38 -11.50
C ASN A 97 8.76 -7.43 -11.30
N LEU A 98 8.67 -6.39 -12.11
CA LEU A 98 7.54 -5.45 -12.08
C LEU A 98 6.25 -6.12 -12.53
N ILE A 99 6.29 -6.92 -13.59
CA ILE A 99 5.15 -7.72 -14.07
C ILE A 99 4.71 -8.75 -13.00
N ALA A 100 5.67 -9.39 -12.33
CA ALA A 100 5.37 -10.34 -11.26
C ALA A 100 4.67 -9.65 -10.08
N LEU A 101 5.14 -8.45 -9.71
CA LEU A 101 4.52 -7.63 -8.66
C LEU A 101 3.07 -7.27 -9.02
N GLU A 102 2.83 -6.73 -10.22
CA GLU A 102 1.47 -6.39 -10.67
C GLU A 102 0.54 -7.60 -10.63
N LYS A 103 0.97 -8.74 -11.16
CA LYS A 103 0.19 -9.99 -11.12
C LYS A 103 -0.13 -10.46 -9.70
N ALA A 104 0.82 -10.35 -8.77
CA ALA A 104 0.61 -10.74 -7.38
C ALA A 104 -0.43 -9.83 -6.69
N ILE A 105 -0.38 -8.54 -6.97
CA ILE A 105 -1.33 -7.56 -6.43
C ILE A 105 -2.72 -7.74 -7.05
N GLU A 106 -2.82 -7.96 -8.37
CA GLU A 106 -4.11 -8.26 -9.01
C GLU A 106 -4.72 -9.58 -8.51
N LYS A 107 -3.88 -10.56 -8.17
CA LYS A 107 -4.34 -11.82 -7.57
C LYS A 107 -5.02 -11.61 -6.21
N LEU A 108 -4.65 -10.61 -5.42
CA LEU A 108 -5.39 -10.24 -4.21
C LEU A 108 -6.83 -9.85 -4.56
N TRP A 109 -6.99 -9.00 -5.57
CA TRP A 109 -8.32 -8.59 -6.06
C TRP A 109 -9.14 -9.78 -6.56
N ASP A 110 -8.53 -10.67 -7.33
CA ASP A 110 -9.18 -11.90 -7.85
C ASP A 110 -9.60 -12.87 -6.72
N ASN A 111 -9.02 -12.72 -5.53
CA ASN A 111 -9.43 -13.43 -4.31
C ASN A 111 -10.44 -12.64 -3.45
N ASN A 112 -11.15 -11.68 -4.03
CA ASN A 112 -12.15 -10.84 -3.36
C ASN A 112 -11.58 -9.99 -2.21
N ILE A 113 -10.35 -9.53 -2.32
CA ILE A 113 -9.72 -8.58 -1.42
C ILE A 113 -9.66 -7.23 -2.14
N ILE A 114 -10.27 -6.21 -1.57
CA ILE A 114 -10.16 -4.84 -2.10
C ILE A 114 -8.73 -4.36 -1.89
N VAL A 115 -8.08 -3.91 -2.97
CA VAL A 115 -6.72 -3.37 -2.90
C VAL A 115 -6.75 -1.88 -3.19
N VAL A 116 -6.16 -1.11 -2.28
CA VAL A 116 -5.98 0.35 -2.40
C VAL A 116 -4.50 0.65 -2.40
N ALA A 117 -4.01 1.34 -3.42
CA ALA A 117 -2.61 1.69 -3.57
C ALA A 117 -2.39 3.19 -3.75
N ALA A 118 -1.26 3.68 -3.28
CA ALA A 118 -0.83 5.06 -3.53
C ALA A 118 -0.45 5.24 -5.01
N ALA A 119 -0.72 6.43 -5.55
CA ALA A 119 -0.27 6.81 -6.89
C ALA A 119 1.25 7.02 -6.99
N GLY A 120 1.94 7.11 -5.85
CA GLY A 120 3.37 7.42 -5.78
C GLY A 120 3.66 8.92 -5.76
N ASN A 121 4.95 9.27 -5.72
CA ASN A 121 5.45 10.62 -5.47
C ASN A 121 6.31 11.16 -6.63
N GLU A 122 6.20 10.56 -7.82
CA GLU A 122 7.00 10.91 -9.00
C GLU A 122 6.30 11.93 -9.93
N GLY A 123 5.14 12.46 -9.50
CA GLY A 123 4.40 13.50 -10.22
C GLY A 123 5.12 14.86 -10.22
N PRO A 124 4.49 15.88 -10.84
CA PRO A 124 3.15 15.90 -11.44
C PRO A 124 3.13 15.52 -12.94
N GLY A 125 4.25 15.08 -13.51
CA GLY A 125 4.32 14.70 -14.93
C GLY A 125 3.33 13.59 -15.32
N ARG A 126 3.07 13.44 -16.62
CA ARG A 126 2.26 12.33 -17.13
C ARG A 126 3.02 11.01 -17.00
N GLN A 127 2.29 9.90 -16.83
CA GLN A 127 2.86 8.54 -16.71
C GLN A 127 3.81 8.36 -15.53
N THR A 128 3.51 9.02 -14.41
CA THR A 128 4.31 8.98 -13.18
C THR A 128 3.65 8.18 -12.05
N VAL A 129 2.54 7.48 -12.35
CA VAL A 129 1.95 6.57 -11.36
C VAL A 129 2.89 5.42 -11.07
N ALA A 130 3.21 5.22 -9.79
CA ALA A 130 4.11 4.16 -9.34
C ALA A 130 3.41 2.79 -9.34
N ILE A 131 4.19 1.71 -9.49
CA ILE A 131 3.71 0.33 -9.32
C ILE A 131 3.60 0.04 -7.82
N PRO A 132 2.48 -0.54 -7.30
CA PRO A 132 1.40 -1.20 -8.03
C PRO A 132 0.22 -0.30 -8.41
N GLY A 133 0.26 1.00 -8.19
CA GLY A 133 -0.83 1.92 -8.57
C GLY A 133 -1.20 1.89 -10.07
N THR A 134 -0.32 1.38 -10.93
CA THR A 134 -0.57 1.15 -12.36
C THR A 134 -1.51 -0.02 -12.62
N CYS A 135 -1.67 -0.96 -11.68
CA CYS A 135 -2.49 -2.15 -11.87
C CYS A 135 -3.94 -1.80 -12.22
N LYS A 136 -4.47 -2.46 -13.23
CA LYS A 136 -5.78 -2.16 -13.81
C LYS A 136 -6.94 -2.41 -12.85
N LYS A 137 -6.86 -3.46 -12.04
CA LYS A 137 -7.98 -3.95 -11.21
C LYS A 137 -8.13 -3.25 -9.86
N ILE A 138 -7.11 -2.52 -9.39
CA ILE A 138 -7.09 -1.98 -8.03
C ILE A 138 -7.48 -0.50 -7.98
N ILE A 139 -7.78 0.00 -6.80
CA ILE A 139 -8.08 1.41 -6.57
C ILE A 139 -6.78 2.14 -6.28
N THR A 140 -6.43 3.10 -7.13
CA THR A 140 -5.25 3.94 -6.95
C THR A 140 -5.69 5.31 -6.45
N VAL A 141 -5.00 5.79 -5.42
CA VAL A 141 -5.31 7.06 -4.76
C VAL A 141 -4.15 8.02 -4.90
N GLY A 142 -4.42 9.19 -5.41
CA GLY A 142 -3.50 10.31 -5.50
C GLY A 142 -3.89 11.47 -4.58
N SER A 143 -3.04 12.47 -4.48
CA SER A 143 -3.33 13.72 -3.80
C SER A 143 -3.66 14.83 -4.80
N PRO A 144 -4.48 15.83 -4.41
CA PRO A 144 -4.81 16.95 -5.28
C PRO A 144 -3.58 17.83 -5.54
N ASP A 145 -3.71 18.68 -6.54
CA ASP A 145 -2.72 19.71 -6.82
C ASP A 145 -2.64 20.70 -5.65
N GLY A 146 -1.50 20.75 -5.01
CA GLY A 146 -1.19 21.65 -3.92
C GLY A 146 0.18 22.30 -4.12
N LYS A 147 0.76 22.91 -3.08
CA LYS A 147 2.07 23.57 -3.15
C LYS A 147 3.21 22.59 -3.52
N ASP A 148 3.03 21.31 -3.28
CA ASP A 148 4.04 20.27 -3.47
C ASP A 148 3.55 19.21 -4.48
N PHE A 149 3.39 19.60 -5.73
CA PHE A 149 2.95 18.77 -6.87
C PHE A 149 3.75 17.47 -7.06
N TYR A 150 3.60 16.50 -6.17
CA TYR A 150 4.38 15.25 -6.21
C TYR A 150 3.57 14.00 -6.55
N SER A 151 2.24 14.04 -6.42
CA SER A 151 1.42 12.85 -6.62
C SER A 151 1.51 12.32 -8.05
N GLY A 152 1.70 11.02 -8.21
CA GLY A 152 1.76 10.35 -9.51
C GLY A 152 0.52 10.58 -10.35
N ARG A 153 0.72 10.78 -11.66
CA ARG A 153 -0.32 11.10 -12.67
C ARG A 153 -0.31 10.11 -13.81
N GLY A 154 -1.51 9.73 -14.22
CA GLY A 154 -1.72 8.94 -15.42
C GLY A 154 -1.66 9.74 -16.74
N PRO A 155 -2.10 9.10 -17.84
CA PRO A 155 -2.48 7.69 -17.92
C PRO A 155 -1.28 6.76 -17.71
N THR A 156 -1.51 5.47 -17.48
CA THR A 156 -0.43 4.48 -17.48
C THR A 156 0.13 4.29 -18.90
N SER A 157 1.23 3.54 -19.04
CA SER A 157 1.79 3.18 -20.36
C SER A 157 0.80 2.40 -21.24
N GLU A 158 -0.18 1.72 -20.64
CA GLU A 158 -1.29 1.04 -21.30
C GLU A 158 -2.51 1.95 -21.55
N CYS A 159 -2.36 3.25 -21.40
CA CYS A 159 -3.42 4.24 -21.56
C CYS A 159 -4.60 4.08 -20.58
N ILE A 160 -4.37 3.47 -19.41
CA ILE A 160 -5.38 3.37 -18.35
C ILE A 160 -5.38 4.68 -17.56
N VAL A 161 -6.58 5.21 -17.30
CA VAL A 161 -6.74 6.41 -16.46
C VAL A 161 -6.48 6.04 -15.00
N LYS A 162 -5.50 6.69 -14.39
CA LYS A 162 -5.09 6.58 -12.98
C LYS A 162 -4.70 7.97 -12.44
N PRO A 163 -4.82 8.23 -11.14
CA PRO A 163 -5.50 7.44 -10.12
C PRO A 163 -7.04 7.51 -10.28
N GLU A 164 -7.77 6.55 -9.69
CA GLU A 164 -9.24 6.56 -9.63
C GLU A 164 -9.78 7.62 -8.67
N LEU A 165 -9.06 7.85 -7.59
CA LEU A 165 -9.46 8.79 -6.55
C LEU A 165 -8.36 9.80 -6.27
N ILE A 166 -8.77 11.01 -5.95
CA ILE A 166 -7.89 12.07 -5.44
C ILE A 166 -8.46 12.54 -4.11
N VAL A 167 -7.64 12.48 -3.06
CA VAL A 167 -8.03 12.88 -1.71
C VAL A 167 -6.95 13.75 -1.08
N ASN A 168 -7.37 14.67 -0.21
CA ASN A 168 -6.43 15.43 0.60
C ASN A 168 -5.71 14.48 1.57
N GLY A 169 -4.39 14.60 1.65
CA GLY A 169 -3.51 13.85 2.54
C GLY A 169 -2.85 14.74 3.57
#